data_79dc7b8e005f8e32cc2ffc03818910a7
#
_entry.id   79dc7b8e005f8e32cc2ffc03818910a7
#
_cell.length_a   1.000
_cell.length_b   1.000
_cell.length_c   1.000
_cell.angle_alpha   90.00
_cell.angle_beta   90.00
_cell.angle_gamma   90.00
#
_symmetry.space_group_name_H-M   'P 1'
#
loop_
_entity.id
_entity.type
_entity.pdbx_description
1 polymer ?
#
loop_
_entity_poly.entity_id
_entity_poly.type
_entity_poly.pdbx_seq_one_letter_code
_entity_poly.pdbx_strand_id
1 'polypeptide(L)'
;DEAERFMRRKCYYFDSVFFDLLKGYRFDPSEVRILQNGGSLELEIRGLWYRTVLWEVPLMAMISELYFQMTGQFARQVEEKAIHKARRFAEIGAEISEFGTRRRFSFEVQDRVIGILKEYSGKYLKGSSNVCLAMKYNLTPMGTHPHEWFMYHGAHYGYRSANALALANWVDVYDGHLGIALTDTYTTDNFFSSFDTQYAKLFDGLRWDSGDPYVFTEKALKHYREKRIDPRTKTVVYSDALDLEGVENIRSFVNGRLHDVYGIGTFLSNDVGVKPLNMVIKMFECKPQGGKEFWPVVKLSDVEGKHTGDPKEIALCQGLLRI
;
A
#
# COMPACT_ATOMS: atom_id res chain seq x y z
N ASP A 1 10.11 14.95 20.68
CA ASP A 1 9.31 14.08 21.53
C ASP A 1 9.65 12.59 21.30
N GLU A 2 8.94 11.66 21.95
CA GLU A 2 9.21 10.22 21.85
C GLU A 2 8.89 9.68 20.45
N ALA A 3 7.78 10.10 19.86
CA ALA A 3 7.37 9.69 18.52
C ALA A 3 8.40 10.10 17.46
N GLU A 4 8.91 11.32 17.54
CA GLU A 4 9.95 11.79 16.65
C GLU A 4 11.25 10.99 16.79
N ARG A 5 11.69 10.72 18.02
CA ARG A 5 12.90 9.89 18.25
C ARG A 5 12.73 8.48 17.71
N PHE A 6 11.54 7.89 17.88
CA PHE A 6 11.22 6.58 17.30
C PHE A 6 11.28 6.63 15.79
N MET A 7 10.61 7.60 15.17
CA MET A 7 10.58 7.72 13.71
C MET A 7 11.96 7.98 13.11
N ARG A 8 12.76 8.91 13.67
CA ARG A 8 14.13 9.16 13.19
C ARG A 8 15.00 7.91 13.25
N ARG A 9 14.81 7.07 14.25
CA ARG A 9 15.56 5.80 14.37
C ARG A 9 15.08 4.73 13.40
N LYS A 10 13.78 4.60 13.19
CA LYS A 10 13.18 3.52 12.38
C LYS A 10 13.02 3.89 10.91
N CYS A 11 12.80 5.16 10.63
CA CYS A 11 12.60 5.71 9.29
C CYS A 11 13.76 6.67 8.94
N TYR A 12 14.98 6.21 9.12
CA TYR A 12 16.21 6.98 8.96
C TYR A 12 16.42 7.51 7.51
N TYR A 13 15.70 6.94 6.57
CA TYR A 13 15.68 7.35 5.16
C TYR A 13 14.89 8.63 4.89
N PHE A 14 14.15 9.16 5.86
CA PHE A 14 13.50 10.45 5.73
C PHE A 14 14.45 11.60 6.07
N ASP A 15 14.41 12.65 5.25
CA ASP A 15 15.12 13.88 5.54
C ASP A 15 14.58 14.57 6.80
N SER A 16 15.43 15.38 7.45
CA SER A 16 15.06 16.16 8.64
C SER A 16 13.89 17.11 8.38
N VAL A 17 13.80 17.68 7.19
CA VAL A 17 12.70 18.56 6.76
C VAL A 17 11.34 17.87 6.83
N PHE A 18 11.28 16.56 6.54
CA PHE A 18 10.04 15.80 6.69
C PHE A 18 9.55 15.73 8.14
N PHE A 19 10.47 15.54 9.09
CA PHE A 19 10.11 15.53 10.51
C PHE A 19 9.70 16.91 11.01
N ASP A 20 10.31 17.98 10.51
CA ASP A 20 9.93 19.35 10.83
C ASP A 20 8.53 19.68 10.25
N LEU A 21 8.24 19.21 9.04
CA LEU A 21 6.90 19.28 8.45
C LEU A 21 5.88 18.57 9.35
N LEU A 22 6.14 17.35 9.80
CA LEU A 22 5.22 16.60 10.66
C LEU A 22 4.97 17.29 12.00
N LYS A 23 5.98 17.91 12.61
CA LYS A 23 5.81 18.69 13.84
C LYS A 23 4.87 19.88 13.66
N GLY A 24 5.01 20.58 12.54
CA GLY A 24 4.16 21.73 12.21
C GLY A 24 2.82 21.37 11.61
N TYR A 25 2.63 20.13 11.15
CA TYR A 25 1.42 19.70 10.46
C TYR A 25 0.20 19.75 11.39
N ARG A 26 -0.87 20.31 10.87
CA ARG A 26 -2.22 20.28 11.48
C ARG A 26 -3.21 19.98 10.38
N PHE A 27 -4.12 19.06 10.65
CA PHE A 27 -5.26 18.80 9.77
C PHE A 27 -6.12 20.04 9.68
N ASP A 28 -6.43 20.45 8.46
CA ASP A 28 -7.32 21.58 8.19
C ASP A 28 -8.65 21.04 7.63
N PRO A 29 -9.75 21.10 8.42
CA PRO A 29 -11.05 20.59 7.95
C PRO A 29 -11.56 21.26 6.68
N SER A 30 -11.08 22.46 6.33
CA SER A 30 -11.47 23.14 5.08
C SER A 30 -10.95 22.43 3.82
N GLU A 31 -9.95 21.54 3.96
CA GLU A 31 -9.45 20.69 2.90
C GLU A 31 -10.42 19.53 2.57
N VAL A 32 -11.41 19.23 3.44
CA VAL A 32 -12.28 18.05 3.32
C VAL A 32 -13.73 18.48 3.17
N ARG A 33 -14.37 18.01 2.12
CA ARG A 33 -15.81 18.12 1.88
C ARG A 33 -16.45 16.74 1.98
N ILE A 34 -17.49 16.63 2.79
CA ILE A 34 -18.24 15.38 2.97
C ILE A 34 -19.65 15.60 2.42
N LEU A 35 -20.06 14.72 1.53
CA LEU A 35 -21.39 14.72 0.93
C LEU A 35 -22.08 13.39 1.24
N GLN A 36 -23.31 13.45 1.74
CA GLN A 36 -24.15 12.28 1.93
C GLN A 36 -25.37 12.40 1.03
N ASN A 37 -25.59 11.39 0.21
CA ASN A 37 -26.75 11.29 -0.65
C ASN A 37 -27.41 9.92 -0.42
N GLY A 38 -28.49 9.92 0.37
CA GLY A 38 -29.12 8.68 0.82
C GLY A 38 -28.16 7.79 1.60
N GLY A 39 -27.93 6.59 1.13
CA GLY A 39 -26.99 5.62 1.74
C GLY A 39 -25.53 5.74 1.22
N SER A 40 -25.25 6.69 0.34
CA SER A 40 -23.92 6.90 -0.25
C SER A 40 -23.19 8.04 0.47
N LEU A 41 -21.91 7.79 0.81
CA LEU A 41 -21.00 8.78 1.37
C LEU A 41 -19.90 9.05 0.35
N GLU A 42 -19.71 10.34 0.02
CA GLU A 42 -18.66 10.82 -0.87
C GLU A 42 -17.78 11.81 -0.12
N LEU A 43 -16.46 11.67 -0.28
CA LEU A 43 -15.49 12.56 0.28
C LEU A 43 -14.64 13.18 -0.82
N GLU A 44 -14.50 14.50 -0.79
CA GLU A 44 -13.58 15.25 -1.62
C GLU A 44 -12.51 15.87 -0.74
N ILE A 45 -11.23 15.65 -1.06
CA ILE A 45 -10.11 16.24 -0.35
C ILE A 45 -9.34 17.10 -1.35
N ARG A 46 -9.21 18.40 -1.06
CA ARG A 46 -8.59 19.36 -1.97
C ARG A 46 -7.54 20.22 -1.28
N GLY A 47 -6.35 20.27 -1.86
CA GLY A 47 -5.25 21.08 -1.32
C GLY A 47 -3.90 20.69 -1.90
N LEU A 48 -2.83 21.15 -1.27
CA LEU A 48 -1.47 20.76 -1.63
C LEU A 48 -1.25 19.27 -1.34
N TRP A 49 -0.71 18.53 -2.30
CA TRP A 49 -0.64 17.06 -2.22
C TRP A 49 0.07 16.55 -0.96
N TYR A 50 1.20 17.16 -0.58
CA TYR A 50 1.92 16.77 0.65
C TYR A 50 1.08 16.93 1.94
N ARG A 51 0.00 17.71 1.89
CA ARG A 51 -0.97 17.85 2.98
C ARG A 51 -2.10 16.84 2.83
N THR A 52 -2.70 16.80 1.64
CA THR A 52 -3.93 16.03 1.40
C THR A 52 -3.68 14.51 1.43
N VAL A 53 -2.49 14.04 1.06
CA VAL A 53 -2.13 12.61 1.13
C VAL A 53 -2.21 12.05 2.56
N LEU A 54 -2.02 12.89 3.58
CA LEU A 54 -2.11 12.48 4.98
C LEU A 54 -3.54 12.26 5.48
N TRP A 55 -4.56 12.71 4.75
CA TRP A 55 -5.97 12.54 5.09
C TRP A 55 -6.51 11.13 4.83
N GLU A 56 -5.98 10.40 3.84
CA GLU A 56 -6.54 9.10 3.43
C GLU A 56 -6.71 8.15 4.61
N VAL A 57 -5.64 7.83 5.30
CA VAL A 57 -5.65 6.80 6.33
C VAL A 57 -6.50 7.17 7.54
N PRO A 58 -6.37 8.38 8.13
CA PRO A 58 -7.22 8.79 9.25
C PRO A 58 -8.70 8.84 8.92
N LEU A 59 -9.08 9.42 7.77
CA LEU A 59 -10.48 9.51 7.38
C LEU A 59 -11.10 8.13 7.19
N MET A 60 -10.44 7.25 6.44
CA MET A 60 -10.93 5.90 6.24
C MET A 60 -11.05 5.12 7.54
N ALA A 61 -10.06 5.21 8.43
CA ALA A 61 -10.09 4.55 9.72
C ALA A 61 -11.23 5.06 10.62
N MET A 62 -11.45 6.37 10.66
CA MET A 62 -12.56 6.98 11.42
C MET A 62 -13.92 6.58 10.84
N ILE A 63 -14.10 6.65 9.53
CA ILE A 63 -15.36 6.27 8.87
C ILE A 63 -15.69 4.80 9.14
N SER A 64 -14.70 3.91 9.02
CA SER A 64 -14.90 2.48 9.30
C SER A 64 -15.35 2.25 10.74
N GLU A 65 -14.66 2.83 11.70
CA GLU A 65 -14.96 2.68 13.13
C GLU A 65 -16.31 3.27 13.50
N LEU A 66 -16.61 4.50 13.07
CA LEU A 66 -17.89 5.17 13.32
C LEU A 66 -19.07 4.41 12.69
N TYR A 67 -18.89 3.87 11.48
CA TYR A 67 -19.93 3.07 10.84
C TYR A 67 -20.34 1.87 11.70
N PHE A 68 -19.38 1.09 12.20
CA PHE A 68 -19.70 -0.07 13.04
C PHE A 68 -20.33 0.34 14.37
N GLN A 69 -19.86 1.42 15.00
CA GLN A 69 -20.44 1.97 16.23
C GLN A 69 -21.89 2.42 16.00
N MET A 70 -22.15 3.24 14.96
CA MET A 70 -23.47 3.79 14.66
C MET A 70 -24.47 2.72 14.23
N THR A 71 -24.01 1.65 13.59
CA THR A 71 -24.86 0.53 13.15
C THR A 71 -25.00 -0.58 14.20
N GLY A 72 -24.44 -0.39 15.39
CA GLY A 72 -24.54 -1.34 16.51
C GLY A 72 -23.90 -2.70 16.22
N GLN A 73 -22.87 -2.74 15.37
CA GLN A 73 -22.15 -3.97 15.06
C GLN A 73 -21.00 -4.18 16.05
N PHE A 74 -20.80 -5.43 16.47
CA PHE A 74 -19.79 -5.78 17.48
C PHE A 74 -18.79 -6.79 16.91
N ALA A 75 -17.53 -6.61 17.30
CA ALA A 75 -16.46 -7.55 16.99
C ALA A 75 -16.67 -8.87 17.76
N ARG A 76 -16.46 -9.99 17.10
CA ARG A 76 -16.58 -11.33 17.65
C ARG A 76 -15.31 -12.14 17.39
N GLN A 77 -14.94 -13.00 18.33
CA GLN A 77 -13.83 -13.96 18.19
C GLN A 77 -12.48 -13.32 17.80
N VAL A 78 -12.24 -12.07 18.22
CA VAL A 78 -11.04 -11.31 17.83
C VAL A 78 -9.77 -12.06 18.23
N GLU A 79 -9.67 -12.44 19.50
CA GLU A 79 -8.46 -13.07 20.05
C GLU A 79 -8.24 -14.46 19.48
N GLU A 80 -9.28 -15.30 19.46
CA GLU A 80 -9.21 -16.66 18.94
C GLU A 80 -8.71 -16.69 17.50
N LYS A 81 -9.32 -15.87 16.62
CA LYS A 81 -8.93 -15.76 15.22
C LYS A 81 -7.52 -15.21 15.05
N ALA A 82 -7.15 -14.17 15.82
CA ALA A 82 -5.82 -13.57 15.74
C ALA A 82 -4.73 -14.56 16.19
N ILE A 83 -4.95 -15.30 17.28
CA ILE A 83 -4.02 -16.34 17.76
C ILE A 83 -3.88 -17.46 16.72
N HIS A 84 -4.99 -17.93 16.16
CA HIS A 84 -4.97 -18.95 15.11
C HIS A 84 -4.10 -18.50 13.92
N LYS A 85 -4.37 -17.31 13.38
CA LYS A 85 -3.60 -16.75 12.26
C LYS A 85 -2.12 -16.57 12.60
N ALA A 86 -1.82 -15.99 13.78
CA ALA A 86 -0.45 -15.73 14.20
C ALA A 86 0.37 -17.02 14.30
N ARG A 87 -0.17 -18.04 14.92
CA ARG A 87 0.46 -19.37 15.02
C ARG A 87 0.67 -19.99 13.66
N ARG A 88 -0.33 -19.91 12.79
CA ARG A 88 -0.24 -20.51 11.47
C ARG A 88 0.81 -19.82 10.61
N PHE A 89 0.91 -18.48 10.62
CA PHE A 89 2.00 -17.76 9.94
C PHE A 89 3.38 -18.18 10.46
N ALA A 90 3.52 -18.37 11.78
CA ALA A 90 4.78 -18.85 12.35
C ALA A 90 5.11 -20.31 11.92
N GLU A 91 4.13 -21.20 11.92
CA GLU A 91 4.29 -22.60 11.50
C GLU A 91 4.79 -22.71 10.06
N ILE A 92 4.15 -21.99 9.14
CA ILE A 92 4.53 -21.99 7.73
C ILE A 92 5.73 -21.09 7.42
N GLY A 93 6.22 -20.32 8.40
CA GLY A 93 7.34 -19.40 8.25
C GLY A 93 7.03 -18.20 7.36
N ALA A 94 5.76 -17.76 7.25
CA ALA A 94 5.36 -16.63 6.42
C ALA A 94 5.68 -15.29 7.10
N GLU A 95 6.44 -14.45 6.44
CA GLU A 95 6.74 -13.09 6.89
C GLU A 95 5.60 -12.15 6.53
N ILE A 96 4.95 -11.56 7.54
CA ILE A 96 3.78 -10.71 7.37
C ILE A 96 4.03 -9.28 7.84
N SER A 97 3.33 -8.32 7.21
CA SER A 97 3.22 -6.93 7.64
C SER A 97 1.74 -6.56 7.76
N GLU A 98 1.38 -5.88 8.85
CA GLU A 98 0.00 -5.47 9.09
C GLU A 98 -0.31 -4.16 8.33
N PHE A 99 -1.27 -4.18 7.41
CA PHE A 99 -1.67 -3.06 6.53
C PHE A 99 -3.16 -2.68 6.68
N GLY A 100 -3.78 -2.98 7.83
CA GLY A 100 -5.23 -2.95 8.00
C GLY A 100 -5.84 -1.63 8.47
N THR A 101 -5.06 -0.58 8.76
CA THR A 101 -5.55 0.64 9.41
C THR A 101 -6.73 1.29 8.68
N ARG A 102 -6.70 1.39 7.35
CA ARG A 102 -7.72 2.08 6.56
C ARG A 102 -9.14 1.50 6.68
N ARG A 103 -9.26 0.20 6.91
CA ARG A 103 -10.54 -0.53 6.97
C ARG A 103 -10.68 -1.36 8.24
N ARG A 104 -9.98 -0.96 9.30
CA ARG A 104 -10.04 -1.64 10.59
C ARG A 104 -11.45 -1.59 11.17
N PHE A 105 -11.80 -2.57 11.97
CA PHE A 105 -13.05 -2.54 12.73
C PHE A 105 -13.05 -1.37 13.74
N SER A 106 -12.00 -1.32 14.58
CA SER A 106 -11.74 -0.23 15.50
C SER A 106 -10.24 -0.13 15.83
N PHE A 107 -9.82 0.97 16.45
CA PHE A 107 -8.45 1.10 16.92
C PHE A 107 -8.10 0.02 17.96
N GLU A 108 -9.01 -0.24 18.89
CA GLU A 108 -8.81 -1.24 19.95
C GLU A 108 -8.63 -2.66 19.36
N VAL A 109 -9.44 -3.02 18.36
CA VAL A 109 -9.32 -4.32 17.70
C VAL A 109 -7.97 -4.43 16.97
N GLN A 110 -7.58 -3.41 16.21
CA GLN A 110 -6.28 -3.41 15.53
C GLN A 110 -5.13 -3.50 16.53
N ASP A 111 -5.18 -2.73 17.60
CA ASP A 111 -4.18 -2.74 18.67
C ASP A 111 -4.06 -4.13 19.31
N ARG A 112 -5.20 -4.74 19.66
CA ARG A 112 -5.23 -6.09 20.24
C ARG A 112 -4.66 -7.14 19.27
N VAL A 113 -5.04 -7.08 18.00
CA VAL A 113 -4.56 -8.00 16.97
C VAL A 113 -3.05 -7.89 16.78
N ILE A 114 -2.48 -6.68 16.71
CA ILE A 114 -1.03 -6.49 16.56
C ILE A 114 -0.29 -7.04 17.78
N GLY A 115 -0.81 -6.83 18.99
CA GLY A 115 -0.24 -7.41 20.21
C GLY A 115 -0.16 -8.94 20.15
N ILE A 116 -1.24 -9.58 19.72
CA ILE A 116 -1.32 -11.03 19.55
C ILE A 116 -0.38 -11.52 18.44
N LEU A 117 -0.37 -10.84 17.29
CA LEU A 117 0.56 -11.19 16.21
C LEU A 117 2.01 -11.13 16.67
N LYS A 118 2.39 -10.09 17.43
CA LYS A 118 3.75 -9.97 17.97
C LYS A 118 4.09 -11.13 18.92
N GLU A 119 3.17 -11.50 19.79
CA GLU A 119 3.37 -12.57 20.78
C GLU A 119 3.49 -13.94 20.11
N TYR A 120 2.57 -14.28 19.20
CA TYR A 120 2.43 -15.65 18.68
C TYR A 120 3.10 -15.89 17.32
N SER A 121 3.32 -14.86 16.50
CA SER A 121 4.09 -15.01 15.26
C SER A 121 5.55 -14.56 15.39
N GLY A 122 5.90 -13.83 16.47
CA GLY A 122 7.28 -13.48 16.81
C GLY A 122 8.01 -12.78 15.66
N LYS A 123 9.13 -13.33 15.21
CA LYS A 123 9.99 -12.79 14.14
C LYS A 123 9.31 -12.70 12.78
N TYR A 124 8.20 -13.38 12.59
CA TYR A 124 7.47 -13.39 11.32
C TYR A 124 6.56 -12.17 11.17
N LEU A 125 6.21 -11.44 12.25
CA LEU A 125 5.63 -10.11 12.14
C LEU A 125 6.75 -9.09 11.87
N LYS A 126 6.84 -8.60 10.64
CA LYS A 126 7.89 -7.64 10.21
C LYS A 126 7.59 -6.21 10.63
N GLY A 127 6.31 -5.83 10.67
CA GLY A 127 5.92 -4.48 11.05
C GLY A 127 4.45 -4.16 10.85
N SER A 128 4.13 -2.89 10.97
CA SER A 128 2.78 -2.35 10.73
C SER A 128 2.85 -1.03 9.96
N SER A 129 1.86 -0.78 9.11
CA SER A 129 1.65 0.51 8.46
C SER A 129 1.11 1.58 9.43
N ASN A 130 0.67 1.19 10.61
CA ASN A 130 0.27 2.10 11.68
C ASN A 130 1.49 2.50 12.53
N VAL A 131 2.04 3.69 12.30
CA VAL A 131 3.25 4.17 12.98
C VAL A 131 3.08 4.26 14.50
N CYS A 132 1.88 4.62 14.99
CA CYS A 132 1.58 4.68 16.43
C CYS A 132 1.67 3.28 17.05
N LEU A 133 1.06 2.28 16.42
CA LEU A 133 1.11 0.90 16.89
C LEU A 133 2.50 0.28 16.69
N ALA A 134 3.19 0.63 15.60
CA ALA A 134 4.58 0.23 15.41
C ALA A 134 5.47 0.77 16.57
N MET A 135 5.28 2.00 16.99
CA MET A 135 5.98 2.57 18.16
C MET A 135 5.62 1.82 19.44
N LYS A 136 4.32 1.65 19.73
CA LYS A 136 3.83 0.95 20.94
C LYS A 136 4.43 -0.44 21.09
N TYR A 137 4.51 -1.19 20.01
CA TYR A 137 5.01 -2.57 20.01
C TYR A 137 6.48 -2.72 19.59
N ASN A 138 7.20 -1.62 19.41
CA ASN A 138 8.59 -1.59 18.92
C ASN A 138 8.79 -2.41 17.63
N LEU A 139 7.85 -2.28 16.70
CA LEU A 139 7.88 -2.85 15.36
C LEU A 139 8.54 -1.87 14.36
N THR A 140 8.75 -2.33 13.14
CA THR A 140 9.16 -1.47 12.04
C THR A 140 7.93 -0.83 11.40
N PRO A 141 7.89 0.51 11.22
CA PRO A 141 6.92 1.12 10.33
C PRO A 141 7.11 0.60 8.90
N MET A 142 6.04 0.06 8.30
CA MET A 142 6.08 -0.57 6.99
C MET A 142 5.19 0.19 6.00
N GLY A 143 5.70 0.35 4.80
CA GLY A 143 4.99 0.99 3.70
C GLY A 143 5.60 0.57 2.37
N THR A 144 4.92 0.92 1.28
CA THR A 144 5.33 0.64 -0.09
C THR A 144 5.02 1.84 -0.97
N HIS A 145 5.45 1.80 -2.23
CA HIS A 145 5.09 2.82 -3.21
C HIS A 145 3.56 2.99 -3.28
N PRO A 146 3.04 4.23 -3.27
CA PRO A 146 1.62 4.48 -3.52
C PRO A 146 1.34 4.56 -5.02
N HIS A 147 0.15 4.12 -5.46
CA HIS A 147 -0.29 4.33 -6.85
C HIS A 147 -0.30 5.81 -7.24
N GLU A 148 -0.68 6.69 -6.32
CA GLU A 148 -0.73 8.14 -6.57
C GLU A 148 0.58 8.73 -7.07
N TRP A 149 1.73 8.17 -6.65
CA TRP A 149 3.04 8.58 -7.13
C TRP A 149 3.17 8.36 -8.63
N PHE A 150 2.84 7.19 -9.11
CA PHE A 150 2.86 6.87 -10.54
C PHE A 150 1.77 7.61 -11.32
N MET A 151 0.56 7.73 -10.75
CA MET A 151 -0.58 8.44 -11.35
C MET A 151 -0.25 9.92 -11.57
N TYR A 152 0.39 10.58 -10.60
CA TYR A 152 0.88 11.94 -10.74
C TYR A 152 1.90 12.06 -11.89
N HIS A 153 2.88 11.14 -11.95
CA HIS A 153 3.88 11.14 -13.02
C HIS A 153 3.25 10.95 -14.41
N GLY A 154 2.22 10.12 -14.50
CA GLY A 154 1.48 9.94 -15.75
C GLY A 154 0.79 11.21 -16.24
N ALA A 155 0.07 11.87 -15.33
CA ALA A 155 -0.61 13.13 -15.66
C ALA A 155 0.39 14.26 -15.96
N HIS A 156 1.49 14.34 -15.21
CA HIS A 156 2.44 15.45 -15.36
C HIS A 156 3.42 15.27 -16.52
N TYR A 157 3.93 14.06 -16.74
CA TYR A 157 5.00 13.79 -17.72
C TYR A 157 4.55 12.93 -18.90
N GLY A 158 3.29 12.48 -18.90
CA GLY A 158 2.71 11.57 -19.89
C GLY A 158 2.94 10.09 -19.56
N TYR A 159 1.96 9.26 -19.93
CA TYR A 159 1.87 7.85 -19.52
C TYR A 159 3.07 7.00 -19.96
N ARG A 160 3.66 7.27 -21.14
CA ARG A 160 4.82 6.51 -21.64
C ARG A 160 6.06 6.67 -20.77
N SER A 161 6.22 7.82 -20.12
CA SER A 161 7.39 8.14 -19.28
C SER A 161 7.12 7.92 -17.79
N ALA A 162 5.87 7.66 -17.41
CA ALA A 162 5.42 7.67 -16.03
C ALA A 162 6.21 6.71 -15.13
N ASN A 163 6.32 5.44 -15.50
CA ASN A 163 7.02 4.44 -14.70
C ASN A 163 8.51 4.77 -14.55
N ALA A 164 9.18 5.11 -15.65
CA ALA A 164 10.61 5.42 -15.64
C ALA A 164 10.93 6.65 -14.78
N LEU A 165 10.16 7.73 -14.93
CA LEU A 165 10.36 8.95 -14.15
C LEU A 165 9.94 8.78 -12.69
N ALA A 166 8.88 8.03 -12.41
CA ALA A 166 8.49 7.72 -11.04
C ALA A 166 9.58 6.94 -10.29
N LEU A 167 10.21 5.96 -10.94
CA LEU A 167 11.33 5.20 -10.37
C LEU A 167 12.57 6.08 -10.19
N ALA A 168 12.93 6.90 -11.20
CA ALA A 168 14.07 7.79 -11.11
C ALA A 168 13.92 8.80 -9.95
N ASN A 169 12.80 9.51 -9.89
CA ASN A 169 12.54 10.49 -8.84
C ASN A 169 12.45 9.86 -7.44
N TRP A 170 12.02 8.57 -7.34
CA TRP A 170 12.05 7.86 -6.07
C TRP A 170 13.48 7.58 -5.61
N VAL A 171 14.34 7.16 -6.53
CA VAL A 171 15.76 6.93 -6.25
C VAL A 171 16.46 8.25 -5.88
N ASP A 172 16.17 9.33 -6.56
CA ASP A 172 16.76 10.66 -6.26
C ASP A 172 16.41 11.15 -4.84
N VAL A 173 15.24 10.75 -4.30
CA VAL A 173 14.81 11.13 -2.95
C VAL A 173 15.34 10.18 -1.87
N TYR A 174 15.38 8.88 -2.17
CA TYR A 174 15.61 7.84 -1.14
C TYR A 174 16.91 7.06 -1.29
N ASP A 175 17.77 7.39 -2.28
CA ASP A 175 19.09 6.75 -2.50
C ASP A 175 19.03 5.22 -2.56
N GLY A 176 17.92 4.65 -3.03
CA GLY A 176 17.68 3.20 -3.07
C GLY A 176 17.00 2.63 -1.83
N HIS A 177 16.81 3.40 -0.77
CA HIS A 177 15.95 2.99 0.34
C HIS A 177 14.47 2.88 -0.09
N LEU A 178 13.65 2.16 0.69
CA LEU A 178 12.26 1.88 0.36
C LEU A 178 12.12 1.20 -1.02
N GLY A 179 13.02 0.28 -1.31
CA GLY A 179 13.27 -0.34 -2.60
C GLY A 179 12.26 -1.44 -2.99
N ILE A 180 10.98 -1.32 -2.65
CA ILE A 180 9.92 -2.24 -3.11
C ILE A 180 9.06 -1.53 -4.14
N ALA A 181 9.28 -1.84 -5.41
CA ALA A 181 8.61 -1.17 -6.53
C ALA A 181 7.20 -1.71 -6.77
N LEU A 182 6.21 -0.81 -6.82
CA LEU A 182 4.82 -1.12 -7.18
C LEU A 182 4.69 -1.27 -8.71
N THR A 183 4.04 -2.34 -9.17
CA THR A 183 4.12 -2.74 -10.58
C THR A 183 2.86 -2.46 -11.41
N ASP A 184 1.69 -2.38 -10.78
CA ASP A 184 0.41 -2.49 -11.49
C ASP A 184 -0.29 -1.17 -11.79
N THR A 185 0.32 0.00 -11.57
CA THR A 185 -0.36 1.28 -11.84
C THR A 185 -0.75 1.42 -13.31
N TYR A 186 0.16 1.07 -14.22
CA TYR A 186 -0.06 1.06 -15.67
C TYR A 186 0.14 -0.34 -16.26
N THR A 187 -0.31 -1.36 -15.58
CA THR A 187 -0.09 -2.79 -15.78
C THR A 187 1.35 -3.26 -15.50
N THR A 188 1.46 -4.47 -14.97
CA THR A 188 2.76 -5.10 -14.66
C THR A 188 3.62 -5.28 -15.92
N ASP A 189 3.03 -5.60 -17.06
CA ASP A 189 3.80 -5.79 -18.31
C ASP A 189 4.42 -4.46 -18.78
N ASN A 190 3.66 -3.37 -18.73
CA ASN A 190 4.19 -2.04 -19.03
C ASN A 190 5.26 -1.60 -18.02
N PHE A 191 5.09 -1.93 -16.73
CA PHE A 191 6.09 -1.64 -15.71
C PHE A 191 7.43 -2.33 -16.02
N PHE A 192 7.44 -3.61 -16.34
CA PHE A 192 8.67 -4.34 -16.66
C PHE A 192 9.41 -3.81 -17.89
N SER A 193 8.73 -3.11 -18.80
CA SER A 193 9.39 -2.44 -19.92
C SER A 193 10.29 -1.27 -19.46
N SER A 194 9.98 -0.65 -18.33
CA SER A 194 10.70 0.46 -17.72
C SER A 194 11.63 0.05 -16.58
N PHE A 195 11.43 -1.14 -16.01
CA PHE A 195 12.24 -1.68 -14.90
C PHE A 195 13.48 -2.39 -15.44
N ASP A 196 14.44 -1.62 -15.87
CA ASP A 196 15.66 -2.10 -16.52
C ASP A 196 16.66 -2.78 -15.56
N THR A 197 17.85 -3.10 -16.06
CA THR A 197 18.88 -3.77 -15.25
C THR A 197 19.37 -2.91 -14.09
N GLN A 198 19.39 -1.57 -14.23
CA GLN A 198 19.81 -0.65 -13.18
C GLN A 198 18.81 -0.72 -12.02
N TYR A 199 17.52 -0.50 -12.30
CA TYR A 199 16.48 -0.58 -11.27
C TYR A 199 16.31 -1.97 -10.70
N ALA A 200 16.38 -3.01 -11.53
CA ALA A 200 16.30 -4.40 -11.06
C ALA A 200 17.44 -4.78 -10.11
N LYS A 201 18.61 -4.16 -10.24
CA LYS A 201 19.73 -4.32 -9.27
C LYS A 201 19.54 -3.46 -8.02
N LEU A 202 19.14 -2.20 -8.19
CA LEU A 202 19.06 -1.22 -7.11
C LEU A 202 17.91 -1.51 -6.14
N PHE A 203 16.72 -1.83 -6.67
CA PHE A 203 15.56 -2.12 -5.84
C PHE A 203 15.66 -3.49 -5.15
N ASP A 204 15.21 -3.56 -3.89
CA ASP A 204 15.16 -4.80 -3.11
C ASP A 204 14.14 -5.78 -3.65
N GLY A 205 13.10 -5.28 -4.32
CA GLY A 205 12.05 -6.14 -4.83
C GLY A 205 10.86 -5.43 -5.47
N LEU A 206 9.78 -6.17 -5.58
CA LEU A 206 8.55 -5.77 -6.26
C LEU A 206 7.34 -5.92 -5.33
N ARG A 207 6.28 -5.14 -5.59
CA ARG A 207 4.97 -5.31 -4.95
C ARG A 207 3.95 -5.77 -5.98
N TRP A 208 3.31 -6.89 -5.69
CA TRP A 208 2.10 -7.34 -6.36
C TRP A 208 0.87 -6.77 -5.63
N ASP A 209 -0.03 -6.09 -6.34
CA ASP A 209 -1.23 -5.45 -5.78
C ASP A 209 -2.50 -5.69 -6.61
N SER A 210 -2.43 -6.49 -7.65
CA SER A 210 -3.59 -6.95 -8.43
C SER A 210 -3.26 -8.08 -9.40
N GLY A 211 -4.31 -8.73 -9.92
CA GLY A 211 -4.19 -9.83 -10.87
C GLY A 211 -3.90 -11.18 -10.21
N ASP A 212 -3.44 -12.15 -11.00
CA ASP A 212 -3.09 -13.48 -10.53
C ASP A 212 -1.68 -13.49 -9.94
N PRO A 213 -1.51 -13.83 -8.64
CA PRO A 213 -0.21 -13.82 -7.97
C PRO A 213 0.77 -14.85 -8.54
N TYR A 214 0.28 -15.94 -9.08
CA TYR A 214 1.12 -16.99 -9.66
C TYR A 214 1.70 -16.54 -10.99
N VAL A 215 0.88 -15.95 -11.85
CA VAL A 215 1.30 -15.34 -13.12
C VAL A 215 2.30 -14.22 -12.86
N PHE A 216 2.02 -13.35 -11.90
CA PHE A 216 2.93 -12.29 -11.49
C PHE A 216 4.28 -12.85 -11.01
N THR A 217 4.27 -13.88 -10.17
CA THR A 217 5.49 -14.53 -9.67
C THR A 217 6.36 -15.05 -10.82
N GLU A 218 5.77 -15.73 -11.79
CA GLU A 218 6.53 -16.23 -12.95
C GLU A 218 7.10 -15.08 -13.82
N LYS A 219 6.33 -14.00 -14.01
CA LYS A 219 6.82 -12.80 -14.71
C LYS A 219 8.02 -12.17 -13.96
N ALA A 220 7.95 -12.03 -12.64
CA ALA A 220 9.03 -11.50 -11.82
C ALA A 220 10.29 -12.38 -11.90
N LEU A 221 10.14 -13.70 -11.73
CA LEU A 221 11.23 -14.66 -11.84
C LEU A 221 11.91 -14.60 -13.22
N LYS A 222 11.11 -14.57 -14.28
CA LYS A 222 11.60 -14.44 -15.66
C LYS A 222 12.38 -13.14 -15.84
N HIS A 223 11.81 -12.00 -15.43
CA HIS A 223 12.45 -10.70 -15.58
C HIS A 223 13.81 -10.65 -14.88
N TYR A 224 13.91 -11.07 -13.61
CA TYR A 224 15.20 -11.09 -12.91
C TYR A 224 16.23 -12.00 -13.61
N ARG A 225 15.84 -13.19 -14.08
CA ARG A 225 16.74 -14.09 -14.82
C ARG A 225 17.24 -13.47 -16.11
N GLU A 226 16.38 -12.81 -16.88
CA GLU A 226 16.74 -12.09 -18.12
C GLU A 226 17.75 -10.96 -17.83
N LYS A 227 17.63 -10.30 -16.67
CA LYS A 227 18.60 -9.29 -16.20
C LYS A 227 19.85 -9.90 -15.55
N ARG A 228 19.98 -11.23 -15.54
CA ARG A 228 21.08 -11.97 -14.89
C ARG A 228 21.22 -11.68 -13.38
N ILE A 229 20.07 -11.57 -12.71
CA ILE A 229 19.96 -11.38 -11.26
C ILE A 229 19.37 -12.68 -10.70
N ASP A 230 19.97 -13.19 -9.61
CA ASP A 230 19.38 -14.34 -8.89
C ASP A 230 18.09 -13.90 -8.19
N PRO A 231 16.92 -14.43 -8.56
CA PRO A 231 15.65 -14.03 -7.95
C PRO A 231 15.59 -14.27 -6.44
N ARG A 232 16.38 -15.22 -5.91
CA ARG A 232 16.41 -15.51 -4.47
C ARG A 232 16.97 -14.36 -3.64
N THR A 233 17.66 -13.40 -4.28
CA THR A 233 18.16 -12.17 -3.65
C THR A 233 17.13 -11.05 -3.66
N LYS A 234 15.94 -11.29 -4.24
CA LYS A 234 14.90 -10.29 -4.43
C LYS A 234 13.62 -10.67 -3.69
N THR A 235 12.91 -9.64 -3.22
CA THR A 235 11.68 -9.77 -2.44
C THR A 235 10.47 -9.49 -3.32
N VAL A 236 9.40 -10.26 -3.13
CA VAL A 236 8.06 -9.87 -3.60
C VAL A 236 7.16 -9.67 -2.40
N VAL A 237 6.58 -8.48 -2.29
CA VAL A 237 5.52 -8.16 -1.33
C VAL A 237 4.17 -8.40 -2.00
N TYR A 238 3.46 -9.42 -1.57
CA TYR A 238 2.08 -9.70 -1.98
C TYR A 238 1.12 -8.93 -1.09
N SER A 239 0.19 -8.13 -1.66
CA SER A 239 -0.58 -7.19 -0.85
C SER A 239 -2.04 -6.95 -1.28
N ASP A 240 -2.60 -7.73 -2.20
CA ASP A 240 -4.02 -7.62 -2.59
C ASP A 240 -4.86 -8.74 -1.96
N ALA A 241 -5.87 -8.35 -1.18
CA ALA A 241 -6.97 -9.21 -0.67
C ALA A 241 -6.54 -10.53 -0.02
N LEU A 242 -5.40 -10.56 0.65
CA LEU A 242 -4.84 -11.77 1.23
C LEU A 242 -5.56 -12.18 2.51
N ASP A 243 -5.87 -13.46 2.57
CA ASP A 243 -6.23 -14.22 3.76
C ASP A 243 -5.18 -15.31 4.06
N LEU A 244 -5.45 -16.18 5.03
CA LEU A 244 -4.52 -17.23 5.42
C LEU A 244 -4.28 -18.24 4.30
N GLU A 245 -5.36 -18.68 3.64
CA GLU A 245 -5.29 -19.65 2.55
C GLU A 245 -4.51 -19.09 1.35
N GLY A 246 -4.76 -17.84 0.99
CA GLY A 246 -4.01 -17.13 -0.05
C GLY A 246 -2.52 -17.08 0.24
N VAL A 247 -2.14 -16.78 1.49
CA VAL A 247 -0.73 -16.77 1.92
C VAL A 247 -0.11 -18.16 1.80
N GLU A 248 -0.79 -19.21 2.28
CA GLU A 248 -0.30 -20.59 2.21
C GLU A 248 -0.09 -21.05 0.77
N ASN A 249 -1.06 -20.77 -0.10
CA ASN A 249 -1.03 -21.16 -1.50
C ASN A 249 0.10 -20.43 -2.27
N ILE A 250 0.21 -19.11 -2.09
CA ILE A 250 1.29 -18.33 -2.74
C ILE A 250 2.65 -18.79 -2.23
N ARG A 251 2.82 -18.97 -0.92
CA ARG A 251 4.07 -19.42 -0.33
C ARG A 251 4.50 -20.80 -0.86
N SER A 252 3.56 -21.74 -0.91
CA SER A 252 3.80 -23.06 -1.48
C SER A 252 4.21 -22.99 -2.96
N PHE A 253 3.58 -22.11 -3.73
CA PHE A 253 3.91 -21.88 -5.13
C PHE A 253 5.29 -21.24 -5.31
N VAL A 254 5.60 -20.21 -4.52
CA VAL A 254 6.91 -19.54 -4.53
C VAL A 254 8.03 -20.50 -4.18
N ASN A 255 7.84 -21.32 -3.17
CA ASN A 255 8.75 -22.41 -2.76
C ASN A 255 10.22 -22.01 -2.72
N GLY A 256 10.51 -20.85 -2.12
CA GLY A 256 11.88 -20.34 -1.96
C GLY A 256 12.59 -19.90 -3.24
N ARG A 257 11.88 -19.78 -4.37
CA ARG A 257 12.43 -19.27 -5.65
C ARG A 257 12.74 -17.77 -5.61
N LEU A 258 12.10 -17.05 -4.68
CA LEU A 258 12.38 -15.67 -4.30
C LEU A 258 11.99 -15.49 -2.83
N HIS A 259 12.29 -14.33 -2.22
CA HIS A 259 11.85 -14.01 -0.87
C HIS A 259 10.42 -13.45 -0.91
N ASP A 260 9.48 -14.12 -0.23
CA ASP A 260 8.07 -13.79 -0.20
C ASP A 260 7.68 -13.13 1.13
N VAL A 261 7.03 -11.96 1.07
CA VAL A 261 6.50 -11.21 2.22
C VAL A 261 5.06 -10.83 1.94
N TYR A 262 4.22 -10.78 2.97
CA TYR A 262 2.77 -10.60 2.83
C TYR A 262 2.28 -9.36 3.55
N GLY A 263 1.75 -8.38 2.81
CA GLY A 263 1.08 -7.20 3.34
C GLY A 263 -0.41 -7.48 3.52
N ILE A 264 -0.85 -7.70 4.76
CA ILE A 264 -2.22 -8.14 5.04
C ILE A 264 -3.01 -7.01 5.72
N GLY A 265 -4.11 -6.62 5.11
CA GLY A 265 -4.96 -5.53 5.59
C GLY A 265 -6.16 -6.01 6.39
N THR A 266 -7.33 -5.92 5.78
CA THR A 266 -8.64 -6.16 6.38
C THR A 266 -8.77 -7.52 7.08
N PHE A 267 -8.16 -8.55 6.53
CA PHE A 267 -8.17 -9.89 7.11
C PHE A 267 -7.50 -9.96 8.50
N LEU A 268 -6.58 -9.05 8.83
CA LEU A 268 -6.04 -8.92 10.19
C LEU A 268 -6.88 -8.00 11.06
N SER A 269 -7.19 -6.80 10.59
CA SER A 269 -7.76 -5.72 11.40
C SER A 269 -9.30 -5.69 11.44
N ASN A 270 -9.99 -6.51 10.62
CA ASN A 270 -11.45 -6.51 10.51
C ASN A 270 -12.05 -7.89 10.12
N ASP A 271 -11.41 -9.00 10.48
CA ASP A 271 -12.00 -10.33 10.41
C ASP A 271 -12.65 -10.68 11.77
N VAL A 272 -13.72 -9.99 12.09
CA VAL A 272 -14.35 -10.00 13.42
C VAL A 272 -15.83 -10.40 13.36
N GLY A 273 -16.23 -11.08 12.30
CA GLY A 273 -17.61 -11.58 12.13
C GLY A 273 -18.60 -10.57 11.57
N VAL A 274 -18.10 -9.42 11.07
CA VAL A 274 -18.88 -8.43 10.32
C VAL A 274 -18.26 -8.22 8.94
N LYS A 275 -19.05 -7.72 7.99
CA LYS A 275 -18.55 -7.42 6.65
C LYS A 275 -17.78 -6.09 6.67
N PRO A 276 -16.49 -6.08 6.31
CA PRO A 276 -15.74 -4.84 6.19
C PRO A 276 -16.31 -3.89 5.13
N LEU A 277 -16.16 -2.58 5.34
CA LEU A 277 -16.53 -1.60 4.34
C LEU A 277 -15.61 -1.70 3.11
N ASN A 278 -16.22 -1.63 1.93
CA ASN A 278 -15.48 -1.49 0.68
C ASN A 278 -15.40 -0.01 0.30
N MET A 279 -14.37 0.67 0.78
CA MET A 279 -14.14 2.09 0.53
C MET A 279 -12.68 2.33 0.11
N VAL A 280 -12.49 3.36 -0.70
CA VAL A 280 -11.17 3.83 -1.16
C VAL A 280 -11.17 5.35 -1.24
N ILE A 281 -10.03 5.96 -0.98
CA ILE A 281 -9.73 7.35 -1.32
C ILE A 281 -8.56 7.30 -2.29
N LYS A 282 -8.65 7.99 -3.42
CA LYS A 282 -7.61 8.02 -4.46
C LYS A 282 -7.49 9.41 -5.06
N MET A 283 -6.32 9.76 -5.53
CA MET A 283 -6.14 10.93 -6.36
C MET A 283 -7.05 10.82 -7.59
N PHE A 284 -7.82 11.86 -7.88
CA PHE A 284 -8.73 11.94 -9.02
C PHE A 284 -8.17 12.85 -10.10
N GLU A 285 -7.60 13.98 -9.69
CA GLU A 285 -6.96 14.95 -10.55
C GLU A 285 -5.78 15.62 -9.83
N CYS A 286 -4.82 16.12 -10.55
CA CYS A 286 -3.71 16.91 -10.01
C CYS A 286 -3.45 18.15 -10.86
N LYS A 287 -2.95 19.21 -10.20
CA LYS A 287 -2.44 20.40 -10.87
C LYS A 287 -0.96 20.54 -10.59
N PRO A 288 -0.09 20.31 -11.59
CA PRO A 288 1.34 20.51 -11.44
C PRO A 288 1.70 21.95 -11.05
N GLN A 289 2.82 22.14 -10.36
CA GLN A 289 3.29 23.47 -9.99
C GLN A 289 3.47 24.34 -11.24
N GLY A 290 2.91 25.55 -11.22
CA GLY A 290 2.90 26.45 -12.36
C GLY A 290 1.85 26.13 -13.44
N GLY A 291 1.15 25.01 -13.35
CA GLY A 291 0.01 24.67 -14.21
C GLY A 291 -1.20 25.56 -13.95
N LYS A 292 -2.01 25.79 -14.98
CA LYS A 292 -3.26 26.58 -14.87
C LYS A 292 -4.46 25.70 -14.54
N GLU A 293 -4.47 24.44 -14.99
CA GLU A 293 -5.60 23.52 -14.94
C GLU A 293 -5.27 22.25 -14.16
N PHE A 294 -6.29 21.60 -13.63
CA PHE A 294 -6.21 20.25 -13.09
C PHE A 294 -6.26 19.24 -14.24
N TRP A 295 -5.43 18.23 -14.14
CA TRP A 295 -5.37 17.13 -15.09
C TRP A 295 -5.85 15.83 -14.41
N PRO A 296 -6.71 15.06 -15.10
CA PRO A 296 -7.15 13.77 -14.59
C PRO A 296 -5.96 12.82 -14.46
N VAL A 297 -6.05 11.92 -13.49
CA VAL A 297 -5.06 10.87 -13.29
C VAL A 297 -5.68 9.50 -13.57
N VAL A 298 -4.86 8.52 -13.95
CA VAL A 298 -5.31 7.18 -14.31
C VAL A 298 -4.54 6.13 -13.54
N LYS A 299 -5.26 5.11 -13.04
CA LYS A 299 -4.72 3.82 -12.66
C LYS A 299 -5.39 2.73 -13.50
N LEU A 300 -4.60 1.89 -14.18
CA LEU A 300 -5.14 0.78 -14.97
C LEU A 300 -5.33 -0.51 -14.15
N SER A 301 -4.32 -0.94 -13.35
CA SER A 301 -4.35 -2.25 -12.69
C SER A 301 -4.18 -3.42 -13.67
N ASP A 302 -3.84 -4.61 -13.15
CA ASP A 302 -3.74 -5.85 -13.96
C ASP A 302 -5.09 -6.58 -14.09
N VAL A 303 -6.16 -6.03 -13.51
CA VAL A 303 -7.51 -6.60 -13.57
C VAL A 303 -8.39 -5.75 -14.47
N GLU A 304 -8.90 -6.35 -15.53
CA GLU A 304 -9.85 -5.71 -16.42
C GLU A 304 -11.08 -5.20 -15.65
N GLY A 305 -11.49 -3.95 -15.94
CA GLY A 305 -12.62 -3.31 -15.23
C GLY A 305 -12.30 -2.72 -13.85
N LYS A 306 -11.09 -2.91 -13.30
CA LYS A 306 -10.64 -2.23 -12.07
C LYS A 306 -9.89 -0.91 -12.34
N HIS A 307 -10.14 -0.27 -13.47
CA HIS A 307 -9.53 1.03 -13.79
C HIS A 307 -10.08 2.15 -12.91
N THR A 308 -9.25 3.17 -12.65
CA THR A 308 -9.63 4.37 -11.92
C THR A 308 -9.22 5.59 -12.73
N GLY A 309 -10.12 6.57 -12.86
CA GLY A 309 -9.93 7.80 -13.61
C GLY A 309 -11.10 8.12 -14.55
N ASP A 310 -10.99 9.22 -15.29
CA ASP A 310 -11.95 9.58 -16.33
C ASP A 310 -11.94 8.53 -17.47
N PRO A 311 -13.08 8.04 -17.96
CA PRO A 311 -13.14 7.02 -19.01
C PRO A 311 -12.42 7.39 -20.32
N LYS A 312 -12.45 8.67 -20.72
CA LYS A 312 -11.75 9.14 -21.91
C LYS A 312 -10.24 9.13 -21.70
N GLU A 313 -9.82 9.50 -20.51
CA GLU A 313 -8.41 9.52 -20.14
C GLU A 313 -7.84 8.09 -19.99
N ILE A 314 -8.65 7.15 -19.46
CA ILE A 314 -8.30 5.72 -19.44
C ILE A 314 -8.09 5.21 -20.86
N ALA A 315 -9.02 5.49 -21.79
CA ALA A 315 -8.89 5.08 -23.19
C ALA A 315 -7.66 5.69 -23.87
N LEU A 316 -7.37 6.98 -23.60
CA LEU A 316 -6.16 7.64 -24.08
C LEU A 316 -4.90 6.96 -23.54
N CYS A 317 -4.87 6.69 -22.25
CA CYS A 317 -3.76 6.02 -21.57
C CYS A 317 -3.49 4.64 -22.21
N GLN A 318 -4.53 3.81 -22.35
CA GLN A 318 -4.43 2.48 -22.97
C GLN A 318 -3.92 2.58 -24.41
N GLY A 319 -4.46 3.48 -25.23
CA GLY A 319 -4.02 3.71 -26.61
C GLY A 319 -2.56 4.15 -26.70
N LEU A 320 -2.09 5.03 -25.80
CA LEU A 320 -0.69 5.50 -25.78
C LEU A 320 0.27 4.38 -25.34
N LEU A 321 -0.15 3.52 -24.42
CA LEU A 321 0.64 2.39 -23.92
C LEU A 321 0.50 1.14 -24.79
N ARG A 322 -0.46 1.09 -25.70
CA ARG A 322 -0.77 -0.05 -26.59
C ARG A 322 -1.18 -1.32 -25.82
N ILE A 323 -2.04 -1.14 -24.83
CA ILE A 323 -2.61 -2.19 -23.98
C ILE A 323 -4.13 -2.15 -23.96
#